data_585647ad7c8c13b0347d2b57e1b2d616
#
_entry.id   585647ad7c8c13b0347d2b57e1b2d616
#
_cell.length_a   1.000
_cell.length_b   1.000
_cell.length_c   1.000
_cell.angle_alpha   90.00
_cell.angle_beta   90.00
_cell.angle_gamma   90.00
#
_symmetry.space_group_name_H-M   'P 1'
#
loop_
_entity.id
_entity.type
_entity.pdbx_description
1 polymer ?
#
loop_
_entity_poly.entity_id
_entity_poly.type
_entity_poly.pdbx_seq_one_letter_code
_entity_poly.pdbx_strand_id
1 'polypeptide(L)'
;MSGEPPFLFLHIPRTAGTTLNRLLERHFPPETVLSLYSREELQRYAVIDVAFLARLRLIQGHILLSDYDRFTFYDAPVRAFTFVREPVSRVISEYFFLRTWPANHLYALLNEQHITLSEYVTSKHKLLRYKGGNFMTRVLSGIDPDVEPDAALERAKSNLRDRFLFFGLTEAFNASLLLLAEAMGLGDLLYERQNALRRPVSQRADEDERALIAARNTLDTALYDFAKQLFAERVAAKGSSFTARLTRYETLLGKYQKVCALVETRLGVPLGEIEKPKD
;
A
#
# COMPACT_ATOMS: atom_id res chain seq x y z
N MET A 1 -5.09 28.16 -0.29
CA MET A 1 -5.64 27.89 -1.63
C MET A 1 -7.05 27.37 -1.49
N SER A 2 -8.04 28.01 -2.13
CA SER A 2 -9.48 27.68 -2.05
C SER A 2 -9.92 26.52 -2.96
N GLY A 3 -9.12 25.49 -3.09
CA GLY A 3 -9.45 24.29 -3.87
C GLY A 3 -9.78 23.10 -2.97
N GLU A 4 -10.49 22.11 -3.51
CA GLU A 4 -10.71 20.83 -2.81
C GLU A 4 -9.35 20.15 -2.58
N PRO A 5 -9.00 19.73 -1.33
CA PRO A 5 -7.70 19.15 -1.05
C PRO A 5 -7.56 17.80 -1.79
N PRO A 6 -6.35 17.48 -2.29
CA PRO A 6 -6.11 16.22 -2.98
C PRO A 6 -6.32 15.02 -2.06
N PHE A 7 -6.55 13.86 -2.67
CA PHE A 7 -6.41 12.60 -1.96
C PHE A 7 -4.93 12.30 -1.70
N LEU A 8 -4.63 11.68 -0.56
CA LEU A 8 -3.29 11.22 -0.23
C LEU A 8 -3.29 9.70 -0.05
N PHE A 9 -2.69 8.98 -0.99
CA PHE A 9 -2.40 7.57 -0.82
C PHE A 9 -1.08 7.36 -0.09
N LEU A 10 -1.15 7.14 1.22
CA LEU A 10 -0.02 6.71 2.02
C LEU A 10 0.23 5.23 1.75
N HIS A 11 1.14 4.96 0.80
CA HIS A 11 1.38 3.60 0.30
C HIS A 11 2.40 2.87 1.18
N ILE A 12 1.93 1.96 2.01
CA ILE A 12 2.78 1.03 2.74
C ILE A 12 3.25 -0.06 1.77
N PRO A 13 4.57 -0.33 1.65
CA PRO A 13 5.07 -1.39 0.76
C PRO A 13 4.42 -2.75 1.02
N ARG A 14 4.06 -3.44 -0.06
CA ARG A 14 3.49 -4.80 -0.07
C ARG A 14 2.05 -4.92 0.46
N THR A 15 1.28 -3.84 0.42
CA THR A 15 -0.14 -3.82 0.77
C THR A 15 -1.05 -3.62 -0.44
N ALA A 16 -0.76 -4.31 -1.55
CA ALA A 16 -1.49 -4.27 -2.83
C ALA A 16 -1.42 -2.93 -3.61
N GLY A 17 -0.45 -2.06 -3.28
CA GLY A 17 -0.34 -0.74 -3.89
C GLY A 17 -0.13 -0.74 -5.39
N THR A 18 0.58 -1.71 -6.00
CA THR A 18 0.74 -1.79 -7.46
C THR A 18 -0.60 -1.91 -8.18
N THR A 19 -1.51 -2.77 -7.69
CA THR A 19 -2.85 -2.90 -8.25
C THR A 19 -3.65 -1.62 -8.05
N LEU A 20 -3.55 -1.02 -6.86
CA LEU A 20 -4.27 0.20 -6.54
C LEU A 20 -3.77 1.41 -7.35
N ASN A 21 -2.46 1.58 -7.51
CA ASN A 21 -1.90 2.65 -8.33
C ASN A 21 -2.44 2.61 -9.76
N ARG A 22 -2.45 1.42 -10.40
CA ARG A 22 -3.01 1.26 -11.75
C ARG A 22 -4.50 1.58 -11.83
N LEU A 23 -5.25 1.28 -10.77
CA LEU A 23 -6.66 1.68 -10.67
C LEU A 23 -6.78 3.20 -10.57
N LEU A 24 -5.98 3.84 -9.73
CA LEU A 24 -5.99 5.29 -9.54
C LEU A 24 -5.55 6.05 -10.79
N GLU A 25 -4.54 5.55 -11.53
CA GLU A 25 -4.06 6.12 -12.80
C GLU A 25 -5.16 6.24 -13.86
N ARG A 26 -6.20 5.40 -13.82
CA ARG A 26 -7.36 5.49 -14.72
C ARG A 26 -8.36 6.59 -14.33
N HIS A 27 -8.30 7.05 -13.07
CA HIS A 27 -9.24 8.04 -12.52
C HIS A 27 -8.63 9.43 -12.35
N PHE A 28 -7.30 9.52 -12.35
CA PHE A 28 -6.57 10.76 -12.13
C PHE A 28 -5.62 11.01 -13.30
N PRO A 29 -5.82 12.11 -14.09
CA PRO A 29 -4.89 12.48 -15.15
C PRO A 29 -3.47 12.67 -14.61
N PRO A 30 -2.41 12.21 -15.32
CA PRO A 30 -1.02 12.23 -14.84
C PRO A 30 -0.56 13.61 -14.35
N GLU A 31 -1.01 14.68 -14.99
CA GLU A 31 -0.68 16.07 -14.63
C GLU A 31 -1.32 16.55 -13.33
N THR A 32 -2.21 15.75 -12.74
CA THR A 32 -2.86 16.02 -11.45
C THR A 32 -2.38 15.11 -10.33
N VAL A 33 -1.36 14.26 -10.62
CA VAL A 33 -0.82 13.26 -9.70
C VAL A 33 0.60 13.63 -9.30
N LEU A 34 0.87 13.63 -8.00
CA LEU A 34 2.22 13.71 -7.45
C LEU A 34 2.63 12.35 -6.91
N SER A 35 3.62 11.72 -7.53
CA SER A 35 4.20 10.46 -7.08
C SER A 35 5.49 10.70 -6.29
N LEU A 36 5.66 10.00 -5.15
CA LEU A 36 6.78 10.17 -4.20
C LEU A 36 7.36 8.79 -3.85
N TYR A 37 7.78 8.04 -4.87
CA TYR A 37 8.33 6.68 -4.73
C TYR A 37 9.86 6.63 -4.84
N SER A 38 10.46 7.60 -5.53
CA SER A 38 11.91 7.69 -5.72
C SER A 38 12.51 8.89 -4.99
N ARG A 39 13.84 8.87 -4.85
CA ARG A 39 14.58 10.00 -4.26
C ARG A 39 14.51 11.24 -5.16
N GLU A 40 14.51 11.04 -6.47
CA GLU A 40 14.38 12.08 -7.48
C GLU A 40 13.02 12.78 -7.39
N GLU A 41 11.95 12.01 -7.23
CA GLU A 41 10.59 12.53 -7.06
C GLU A 41 10.47 13.34 -5.76
N LEU A 42 11.04 12.84 -4.65
CA LEU A 42 11.10 13.59 -3.38
C LEU A 42 11.89 14.88 -3.49
N GLN A 43 12.98 14.90 -4.27
CA GLN A 43 13.76 16.11 -4.52
C GLN A 43 13.00 17.12 -5.38
N ARG A 44 12.27 16.64 -6.41
CA ARG A 44 11.39 17.51 -7.22
C ARG A 44 10.29 18.15 -6.38
N TYR A 45 9.77 17.42 -5.41
CA TYR A 45 8.76 17.94 -4.48
C TYR A 45 9.23 19.21 -3.73
N ALA A 46 10.50 19.33 -3.41
CA ALA A 46 11.06 20.48 -2.70
C ALA A 46 11.03 21.81 -3.53
N VAL A 47 10.77 21.73 -4.85
CA VAL A 47 10.75 22.86 -5.80
C VAL A 47 9.41 22.98 -6.54
N ILE A 48 8.35 22.36 -6.05
CA ILE A 48 7.03 22.39 -6.70
C ILE A 48 6.41 23.80 -6.56
N ASP A 49 5.93 24.33 -7.68
CA ASP A 49 5.28 25.63 -7.71
C ASP A 49 3.81 25.57 -7.22
N VAL A 50 3.30 26.75 -6.82
CA VAL A 50 1.93 26.90 -6.30
C VAL A 50 0.88 26.56 -7.38
N ALA A 51 1.17 26.81 -8.66
CA ALA A 51 0.23 26.52 -9.74
C ALA A 51 0.07 25.01 -9.97
N PHE A 52 1.14 24.23 -9.80
CA PHE A 52 1.07 22.77 -9.82
C PHE A 52 0.29 22.23 -8.61
N LEU A 53 0.59 22.73 -7.40
CA LEU A 53 -0.13 22.33 -6.19
C LEU A 53 -1.64 22.58 -6.31
N ALA A 54 -2.06 23.69 -6.90
CA ALA A 54 -3.47 24.02 -7.09
C ALA A 54 -4.22 23.02 -8.01
N ARG A 55 -3.52 22.28 -8.86
CA ARG A 55 -4.10 21.28 -9.78
C ARG A 55 -4.04 19.85 -9.23
N LEU A 56 -3.33 19.62 -8.15
CA LEU A 56 -3.21 18.27 -7.58
C LEU A 56 -4.57 17.71 -7.14
N ARG A 57 -4.82 16.49 -7.52
CA ARG A 57 -5.97 15.68 -7.11
C ARG A 57 -5.57 14.42 -6.35
N LEU A 58 -4.36 13.92 -6.59
CA LEU A 58 -3.81 12.74 -5.92
C LEU A 58 -2.33 12.96 -5.60
N ILE A 59 -1.97 12.63 -4.36
CA ILE A 59 -0.59 12.49 -3.91
C ILE A 59 -0.43 11.02 -3.51
N GLN A 60 0.63 10.36 -3.97
CA GLN A 60 0.86 8.94 -3.65
C GLN A 60 2.35 8.66 -3.43
N GLY A 61 2.67 7.76 -2.51
CA GLY A 61 4.08 7.40 -2.31
C GLY A 61 4.38 6.66 -1.02
N HIS A 62 5.68 6.34 -0.87
CA HIS A 62 6.26 5.75 0.34
C HIS A 62 6.70 6.83 1.31
N ILE A 63 5.75 7.57 1.84
CA ILE A 63 5.97 8.68 2.78
C ILE A 63 5.54 8.27 4.19
N LEU A 64 6.10 8.92 5.20
CA LEU A 64 5.64 8.78 6.58
C LEU A 64 4.45 9.71 6.83
N LEU A 65 3.59 9.35 7.77
CA LEU A 65 2.49 10.23 8.14
C LEU A 65 2.99 11.58 8.71
N SER A 66 4.17 11.59 9.36
CA SER A 66 4.84 12.83 9.79
C SER A 66 5.19 13.78 8.64
N ASP A 67 5.36 13.24 7.42
CA ASP A 67 5.56 14.04 6.24
C ASP A 67 4.25 14.67 5.73
N TYR A 68 3.12 14.11 6.14
CA TYR A 68 1.78 14.60 5.82
C TYR A 68 1.55 16.04 6.30
N ASP A 69 2.08 16.39 7.47
CA ASP A 69 1.91 17.73 8.04
C ASP A 69 2.64 18.82 7.22
N ARG A 70 3.48 18.40 6.27
CA ARG A 70 4.14 19.30 5.30
C ARG A 70 3.23 19.71 4.14
N PHE A 71 2.10 19.02 3.95
CA PHE A 71 1.08 19.41 2.95
C PHE A 71 0.14 20.50 3.48
N THR A 72 0.69 21.47 4.20
CA THR A 72 -0.06 22.61 4.78
C THR A 72 -0.48 23.69 3.77
N PHE A 73 -0.33 23.42 2.47
CA PHE A 73 -0.69 24.36 1.40
C PHE A 73 -2.19 24.50 1.16
N TYR A 74 -2.99 23.60 1.73
CA TYR A 74 -4.43 23.59 1.57
C TYR A 74 -5.12 24.08 2.85
N ASP A 75 -6.20 24.85 2.69
CA ASP A 75 -6.97 25.38 3.81
C ASP A 75 -7.77 24.28 4.55
N ALA A 76 -7.88 23.09 3.96
CA ALA A 76 -8.50 21.91 4.54
C ALA A 76 -7.51 20.73 4.62
N PRO A 77 -7.71 19.79 5.56
CA PRO A 77 -6.87 18.61 5.68
C PRO A 77 -6.91 17.75 4.41
N VAL A 78 -5.76 17.26 3.98
CA VAL A 78 -5.65 16.31 2.86
C VAL A 78 -6.42 15.02 3.19
N ARG A 79 -7.13 14.46 2.23
CA ARG A 79 -7.98 13.25 2.40
C ARG A 79 -7.11 11.99 2.29
N ALA A 80 -6.50 11.57 3.40
CA ALA A 80 -5.57 10.45 3.42
C ALA A 80 -6.29 9.09 3.40
N PHE A 81 -5.71 8.13 2.66
CA PHE A 81 -6.11 6.73 2.71
C PHE A 81 -4.89 5.81 2.61
N THR A 82 -5.04 4.58 3.10
CA THR A 82 -3.98 3.58 3.10
C THR A 82 -4.55 2.17 3.03
N PHE A 83 -3.66 1.19 2.82
CA PHE A 83 -3.97 -0.23 2.98
C PHE A 83 -2.98 -0.85 3.97
N VAL A 84 -3.49 -1.70 4.84
CA VAL A 84 -2.69 -2.52 5.75
C VAL A 84 -2.76 -3.99 5.36
N ARG A 85 -1.82 -4.77 5.84
CA ARG A 85 -1.69 -6.19 5.55
C ARG A 85 -1.28 -6.96 6.79
N GLU A 86 -1.61 -8.27 6.83
CA GLU A 86 -1.12 -9.17 7.86
C GLU A 86 0.43 -9.07 7.95
N PRO A 87 0.98 -8.76 9.15
CA PRO A 87 2.38 -8.36 9.30
C PRO A 87 3.40 -9.37 8.81
N VAL A 88 3.22 -10.66 9.16
CA VAL A 88 4.15 -11.73 8.75
C VAL A 88 4.18 -11.86 7.22
N SER A 89 2.99 -11.89 6.61
CA SER A 89 2.85 -11.95 5.15
C SER A 89 3.41 -10.72 4.44
N ARG A 90 3.31 -9.54 5.06
CA ARG A 90 3.88 -8.30 4.54
C ARG A 90 5.42 -8.39 4.49
N VAL A 91 6.04 -8.74 5.62
CA VAL A 91 7.51 -8.83 5.74
C VAL A 91 8.09 -9.87 4.77
N ILE A 92 7.51 -11.08 4.74
CA ILE A 92 7.92 -12.13 3.80
C ILE A 92 7.79 -11.62 2.35
N SER A 93 6.68 -10.92 2.05
CA SER A 93 6.46 -10.36 0.73
C SER A 93 7.48 -9.29 0.36
N GLU A 94 7.88 -8.45 1.31
CA GLU A 94 8.88 -7.40 1.06
C GLU A 94 10.25 -7.99 0.82
N TYR A 95 10.71 -8.90 1.66
CA TYR A 95 12.02 -9.53 1.54
C TYR A 95 12.22 -10.19 0.17
N PHE A 96 11.31 -11.08 -0.25
CA PHE A 96 11.45 -11.75 -1.53
C PHE A 96 11.27 -10.81 -2.73
N PHE A 97 10.45 -9.78 -2.62
CA PHE A 97 10.33 -8.78 -3.66
C PHE A 97 11.62 -7.98 -3.86
N LEU A 98 12.23 -7.51 -2.78
CA LEU A 98 13.47 -6.74 -2.83
C LEU A 98 14.62 -7.55 -3.44
N ARG A 99 14.64 -8.88 -3.24
CA ARG A 99 15.62 -9.78 -3.85
C ARG A 99 15.40 -10.07 -5.33
N THR A 100 14.25 -9.74 -5.87
CA THR A 100 13.89 -9.97 -7.29
C THR A 100 13.85 -8.69 -8.12
N TRP A 101 14.13 -7.53 -7.52
CA TRP A 101 14.05 -6.24 -8.19
C TRP A 101 15.42 -5.56 -8.30
N PRO A 102 16.17 -5.76 -9.42
CA PRO A 102 17.56 -5.27 -9.57
C PRO A 102 17.71 -3.75 -9.46
N ALA A 103 16.70 -2.98 -9.86
CA ALA A 103 16.72 -1.52 -9.76
C ALA A 103 16.53 -1.00 -8.32
N ASN A 104 16.21 -1.87 -7.34
CA ASN A 104 16.08 -1.45 -5.97
C ASN A 104 17.45 -1.32 -5.29
N HIS A 105 17.66 -0.23 -4.55
CA HIS A 105 18.91 0.06 -3.83
C HIS A 105 19.31 -0.99 -2.78
N LEU A 106 18.39 -1.86 -2.35
CA LEU A 106 18.67 -2.97 -1.42
C LEU A 106 18.98 -4.28 -2.13
N TYR A 107 18.80 -4.36 -3.45
CA TYR A 107 19.01 -5.60 -4.21
C TYR A 107 20.43 -6.15 -4.06
N ALA A 108 21.44 -5.32 -4.30
CA ALA A 108 22.84 -5.68 -4.16
C ALA A 108 23.15 -6.12 -2.72
N LEU A 109 22.75 -5.32 -1.72
CA LEU A 109 22.95 -5.63 -0.30
C LEU A 109 22.38 -7.01 0.06
N LEU A 110 21.14 -7.30 -0.34
CA LEU A 110 20.47 -8.55 0.04
C LEU A 110 21.01 -9.78 -0.71
N ASN A 111 21.43 -9.64 -1.96
CA ASN A 111 21.85 -10.77 -2.78
C ASN A 111 23.35 -11.02 -2.72
N GLU A 112 24.20 -10.01 -2.76
CA GLU A 112 25.67 -10.15 -2.73
C GLU A 112 26.16 -10.55 -1.32
N GLN A 113 25.53 -10.04 -0.26
CA GLN A 113 25.84 -10.43 1.11
C GLN A 113 25.03 -11.66 1.57
N HIS A 114 24.25 -12.28 0.69
CA HIS A 114 23.45 -13.48 0.99
C HIS A 114 22.57 -13.34 2.25
N ILE A 115 22.07 -12.12 2.53
CA ILE A 115 21.27 -11.86 3.74
C ILE A 115 20.01 -12.75 3.73
N THR A 116 19.89 -13.60 4.73
CA THR A 116 18.73 -14.48 4.95
C THR A 116 17.50 -13.69 5.41
N LEU A 117 16.32 -14.31 5.41
CA LEU A 117 15.11 -13.68 5.92
C LEU A 117 15.22 -13.37 7.42
N SER A 118 15.79 -14.28 8.20
CA SER A 118 16.04 -14.08 9.63
C SER A 118 17.01 -12.91 9.90
N GLU A 119 18.09 -12.81 9.14
CA GLU A 119 19.02 -11.67 9.23
C GLU A 119 18.37 -10.35 8.79
N TYR A 120 17.55 -10.38 7.74
CA TYR A 120 16.78 -9.21 7.31
C TYR A 120 15.88 -8.67 8.43
N VAL A 121 15.16 -9.57 9.11
CA VAL A 121 14.21 -9.23 10.19
C VAL A 121 14.92 -8.69 11.44
N THR A 122 16.10 -9.21 11.76
CA THR A 122 16.88 -8.85 12.96
C THR A 122 17.96 -7.80 12.70
N SER A 123 18.09 -7.33 11.45
CA SER A 123 19.18 -6.47 11.02
C SER A 123 19.23 -5.13 11.76
N LYS A 124 20.44 -4.79 12.23
CA LYS A 124 20.77 -3.44 12.73
C LYS A 124 21.38 -2.54 11.66
N HIS A 125 21.51 -3.04 10.43
CA HIS A 125 22.04 -2.26 9.31
C HIS A 125 21.12 -1.08 9.02
N LYS A 126 21.69 0.11 8.87
CA LYS A 126 20.93 1.40 8.72
C LYS A 126 19.82 1.39 7.66
N LEU A 127 19.96 0.59 6.59
CA LEU A 127 18.98 0.48 5.52
C LEU A 127 17.90 -0.58 5.77
N LEU A 128 18.13 -1.53 6.69
CA LEU A 128 17.24 -2.66 6.94
C LEU A 128 16.53 -2.58 8.29
N ARG A 129 17.13 -1.93 9.31
CA ARG A 129 16.68 -1.96 10.71
C ARG A 129 15.20 -1.68 10.95
N TYR A 130 14.55 -0.93 10.05
CA TYR A 130 13.13 -0.59 10.15
C TYR A 130 12.22 -1.45 9.25
N LYS A 131 12.79 -2.32 8.41
CA LYS A 131 12.04 -3.08 7.41
C LYS A 131 11.35 -4.32 7.99
N GLY A 132 12.06 -5.01 8.89
CA GLY A 132 11.64 -6.29 9.46
C GLY A 132 10.74 -6.21 10.68
N GLY A 133 10.52 -5.02 11.30
CA GLY A 133 9.78 -4.88 12.55
C GLY A 133 8.93 -3.62 12.64
N ASN A 134 7.66 -3.78 13.02
CA ASN A 134 6.68 -2.74 13.34
C ASN A 134 6.63 -1.57 12.33
N PHE A 135 6.79 -1.90 11.03
CA PHE A 135 6.92 -0.91 9.97
C PHE A 135 5.61 -0.14 9.72
N MET A 136 4.45 -0.82 9.75
CA MET A 136 3.15 -0.18 9.56
C MET A 136 2.85 0.79 10.70
N THR A 137 3.13 0.38 11.94
CA THR A 137 2.98 1.23 13.13
C THR A 137 3.84 2.48 13.00
N ARG A 138 5.12 2.35 12.59
CA ARG A 138 6.03 3.48 12.33
C ARG A 138 5.48 4.45 11.28
N VAL A 139 5.04 3.93 10.15
CA VAL A 139 4.53 4.74 9.04
C VAL A 139 3.26 5.48 9.42
N LEU A 140 2.34 4.80 10.11
CA LEU A 140 1.02 5.33 10.45
C LEU A 140 1.02 6.24 11.68
N SER A 141 1.97 6.07 12.59
CA SER A 141 2.12 6.96 13.76
C SER A 141 3.01 8.17 13.48
N GLY A 142 4.05 8.00 12.66
CA GLY A 142 5.16 8.94 12.55
C GLY A 142 6.11 8.92 13.76
N ILE A 143 5.93 7.98 14.69
CA ILE A 143 6.73 7.80 15.92
C ILE A 143 7.61 6.57 15.73
N ASP A 144 8.82 6.58 16.30
CA ASP A 144 9.71 5.43 16.31
C ASP A 144 9.23 4.38 17.32
N PRO A 145 8.69 3.20 16.89
CA PRO A 145 8.17 2.19 17.79
C PRO A 145 9.26 1.45 18.59
N ASP A 146 10.54 1.61 18.20
CA ASP A 146 11.67 1.07 18.98
C ASP A 146 12.02 1.97 20.17
N VAL A 147 11.55 3.24 20.17
CA VAL A 147 11.77 4.23 21.23
C VAL A 147 10.53 4.41 22.09
N GLU A 148 9.37 4.59 21.47
CA GLU A 148 8.09 4.86 22.13
C GLU A 148 7.01 3.89 21.63
N PRO A 149 7.06 2.59 22.02
CA PRO A 149 6.18 1.56 21.46
C PRO A 149 4.70 1.83 21.68
N ASP A 150 4.30 2.16 22.91
CA ASP A 150 2.89 2.37 23.27
C ASP A 150 2.33 3.64 22.62
N ALA A 151 3.09 4.73 22.62
CA ALA A 151 2.71 5.99 21.98
C ALA A 151 2.58 5.79 20.46
N ALA A 152 3.49 5.04 19.84
CA ALA A 152 3.43 4.72 18.40
C ALA A 152 2.18 3.91 18.07
N LEU A 153 1.87 2.86 18.84
CA LEU A 153 0.70 2.01 18.60
C LEU A 153 -0.60 2.81 18.76
N GLU A 154 -0.78 3.52 19.84
CA GLU A 154 -2.00 4.29 20.10
C GLU A 154 -2.19 5.43 19.10
N ARG A 155 -1.13 6.10 18.70
CA ARG A 155 -1.17 7.12 17.64
C ARG A 155 -1.54 6.50 16.28
N ALA A 156 -0.99 5.34 15.93
CA ALA A 156 -1.34 4.65 14.68
C ALA A 156 -2.81 4.23 14.65
N LYS A 157 -3.35 3.68 15.74
CA LYS A 157 -4.78 3.34 15.88
C LYS A 157 -5.68 4.56 15.77
N SER A 158 -5.36 5.63 16.50
CA SER A 158 -6.12 6.89 16.43
C SER A 158 -6.11 7.46 15.01
N ASN A 159 -4.97 7.46 14.36
CA ASN A 159 -4.87 7.93 12.97
C ASN A 159 -5.75 7.11 12.01
N LEU A 160 -5.74 5.77 12.10
CA LEU A 160 -6.61 4.92 11.26
C LEU A 160 -8.10 5.17 11.53
N ARG A 161 -8.49 5.42 12.79
CA ARG A 161 -9.88 5.62 13.16
C ARG A 161 -10.40 7.00 12.80
N ASP A 162 -9.61 8.04 13.10
CA ASP A 162 -10.10 9.41 13.20
C ASP A 162 -9.53 10.35 12.13
N ARG A 163 -8.35 10.06 11.57
CA ARG A 163 -7.64 10.96 10.68
C ARG A 163 -7.68 10.51 9.21
N PHE A 164 -7.69 9.20 8.95
CA PHE A 164 -7.78 8.69 7.59
C PHE A 164 -9.22 8.72 7.08
N LEU A 165 -9.41 9.26 5.87
CA LEU A 165 -10.67 9.14 5.14
C LEU A 165 -11.07 7.66 5.00
N PHE A 166 -10.08 6.82 4.69
CA PHE A 166 -10.28 5.40 4.49
C PHE A 166 -9.01 4.60 4.79
N PHE A 167 -9.17 3.38 5.29
CA PHE A 167 -8.16 2.35 5.22
C PHE A 167 -8.76 1.03 4.75
N GLY A 168 -7.98 0.27 3.99
CA GLY A 168 -8.36 -1.06 3.49
C GLY A 168 -7.47 -2.16 4.05
N LEU A 169 -7.95 -3.39 3.93
CA LEU A 169 -7.19 -4.61 4.23
C LEU A 169 -6.80 -5.30 2.93
N THR A 170 -5.53 -5.68 2.79
CA THR A 170 -5.03 -6.41 1.62
C THR A 170 -5.73 -7.77 1.48
N GLU A 171 -6.04 -8.43 2.59
CA GLU A 171 -6.72 -9.73 2.64
C GLU A 171 -8.21 -9.63 2.25
N ALA A 172 -8.81 -8.45 2.41
CA ALA A 172 -10.18 -8.15 1.99
C ALA A 172 -10.20 -7.09 0.88
N PHE A 173 -9.28 -7.21 -0.12
CA PHE A 173 -9.01 -6.17 -1.11
C PHE A 173 -10.26 -5.75 -1.88
N ASN A 174 -11.10 -6.69 -2.33
CA ASN A 174 -12.31 -6.37 -3.09
C ASN A 174 -13.32 -5.54 -2.28
N ALA A 175 -13.56 -5.94 -1.03
CA ALA A 175 -14.43 -5.18 -0.13
C ALA A 175 -13.84 -3.81 0.18
N SER A 176 -12.53 -3.75 0.43
CA SER A 176 -11.79 -2.51 0.65
C SER A 176 -11.87 -1.57 -0.55
N LEU A 177 -11.72 -2.10 -1.76
CA LEU A 177 -11.80 -1.32 -2.99
C LEU A 177 -13.20 -0.74 -3.23
N LEU A 178 -14.26 -1.51 -2.97
CA LEU A 178 -15.62 -1.00 -3.08
C LEU A 178 -15.91 0.13 -2.08
N LEU A 179 -15.42 0.01 -0.84
CA LEU A 179 -15.57 1.07 0.16
C LEU A 179 -14.74 2.31 -0.17
N LEU A 180 -13.52 2.13 -0.66
CA LEU A 180 -12.68 3.22 -1.14
C LEU A 180 -13.33 3.96 -2.31
N ALA A 181 -13.89 3.20 -3.26
CA ALA A 181 -14.58 3.76 -4.42
C ALA A 181 -15.79 4.62 -4.01
N GLU A 182 -16.55 4.21 -3.00
CA GLU A 182 -17.62 5.04 -2.43
C GLU A 182 -17.06 6.34 -1.84
N ALA A 183 -15.96 6.26 -1.09
CA ALA A 183 -15.36 7.42 -0.42
C ALA A 183 -14.73 8.43 -1.40
N MET A 184 -14.26 7.95 -2.56
CA MET A 184 -13.57 8.76 -3.57
C MET A 184 -14.40 9.07 -4.82
N GLY A 185 -15.56 8.43 -5.01
CA GLY A 185 -16.37 8.56 -6.24
C GLY A 185 -15.77 7.85 -7.45
N LEU A 186 -15.05 6.72 -7.26
CA LEU A 186 -14.42 5.97 -8.35
C LEU A 186 -15.43 5.04 -9.04
N GLY A 187 -15.39 4.96 -10.37
CA GLY A 187 -16.33 4.17 -11.18
C GLY A 187 -15.78 2.84 -11.68
N ASP A 188 -14.68 2.86 -12.43
CA ASP A 188 -14.06 1.66 -13.01
C ASP A 188 -13.13 0.98 -12.01
N LEU A 189 -13.56 -0.18 -11.48
CA LEU A 189 -12.84 -0.93 -10.45
C LEU A 189 -12.31 -2.28 -10.93
N LEU A 190 -12.48 -2.62 -12.21
CA LEU A 190 -11.96 -3.88 -12.75
C LEU A 190 -10.43 -3.83 -12.80
N TYR A 191 -9.78 -4.89 -12.37
CA TYR A 191 -8.33 -4.98 -12.35
C TYR A 191 -7.84 -6.38 -12.67
N GLU A 192 -6.64 -6.46 -13.21
CA GLU A 192 -5.88 -7.71 -13.31
C GLU A 192 -5.12 -7.96 -12.02
N ARG A 193 -5.12 -9.20 -11.58
CA ARG A 193 -4.27 -9.61 -10.45
C ARG A 193 -2.81 -9.54 -10.84
N GLN A 194 -2.17 -8.47 -10.44
CA GLN A 194 -0.72 -8.31 -10.56
C GLN A 194 -0.02 -9.13 -9.48
N ASN A 195 1.05 -9.84 -9.85
CA ASN A 195 1.91 -10.56 -8.90
C ASN A 195 1.21 -11.66 -8.06
N ALA A 196 0.14 -12.26 -8.56
CA ALA A 196 -0.46 -13.45 -7.95
C ALA A 196 0.34 -14.74 -8.21
N LEU A 197 1.61 -14.62 -8.61
CA LEU A 197 2.48 -15.79 -8.79
C LEU A 197 2.55 -16.57 -7.48
N ARG A 198 2.15 -17.84 -7.54
CA ARG A 198 2.43 -18.78 -6.44
C ARG A 198 3.94 -18.77 -6.25
N ARG A 199 4.38 -18.28 -5.09
CA ARG A 199 5.81 -18.27 -4.78
C ARG A 199 6.35 -19.69 -4.85
N PRO A 200 7.50 -19.91 -5.50
CA PRO A 200 8.20 -21.18 -5.42
C PRO A 200 8.40 -21.58 -3.94
N VAL A 201 8.54 -22.87 -3.66
CA VAL A 201 8.80 -23.36 -2.30
C VAL A 201 10.02 -22.68 -1.69
N SER A 202 11.06 -22.42 -2.49
CA SER A 202 12.27 -21.68 -2.10
C SER A 202 12.04 -20.21 -1.67
N GLN A 203 10.84 -19.67 -1.90
CA GLN A 203 10.45 -18.32 -1.48
C GLN A 203 9.37 -18.35 -0.38
N ARG A 204 9.33 -19.41 0.41
CA ARG A 204 8.44 -19.54 1.56
C ARG A 204 9.25 -19.49 2.83
N ALA A 205 8.81 -18.69 3.79
CA ALA A 205 9.34 -18.71 5.14
C ALA A 205 8.93 -20.02 5.84
N ASP A 206 9.86 -20.62 6.56
CA ASP A 206 9.59 -21.73 7.45
C ASP A 206 8.88 -21.26 8.74
N GLU A 207 8.62 -22.18 9.65
CA GLU A 207 7.88 -21.91 10.89
C GLU A 207 8.68 -21.04 11.86
N ASP A 208 9.97 -21.28 11.99
CA ASP A 208 10.87 -20.50 12.85
C ASP A 208 11.02 -19.05 12.35
N GLU A 209 11.19 -18.87 11.05
CA GLU A 209 11.23 -17.56 10.44
C GLU A 209 9.90 -16.80 10.63
N ARG A 210 8.77 -17.49 10.52
CA ARG A 210 7.44 -16.89 10.77
C ARG A 210 7.28 -16.48 12.23
N ALA A 211 7.71 -17.32 13.17
CA ALA A 211 7.69 -17.03 14.60
C ALA A 211 8.58 -15.83 14.93
N LEU A 212 9.78 -15.78 14.34
CA LEU A 212 10.70 -14.65 14.50
C LEU A 212 10.09 -13.34 13.97
N ILE A 213 9.48 -13.36 12.78
CA ILE A 213 8.81 -12.20 12.21
C ILE A 213 7.65 -11.75 13.12
N ALA A 214 6.82 -12.68 13.59
CA ALA A 214 5.71 -12.38 14.50
C ALA A 214 6.20 -11.71 15.79
N ALA A 215 7.25 -12.24 16.41
CA ALA A 215 7.87 -11.70 17.61
C ALA A 215 8.43 -10.27 17.42
N ARG A 216 8.90 -9.94 16.21
CA ARG A 216 9.44 -8.62 15.88
C ARG A 216 8.37 -7.62 15.40
N ASN A 217 7.12 -8.06 15.18
CA ASN A 217 6.02 -7.27 14.66
C ASN A 217 4.80 -7.25 15.60
N THR A 218 5.03 -7.27 16.90
CA THR A 218 3.94 -7.32 17.90
C THR A 218 3.02 -6.10 17.83
N LEU A 219 3.58 -4.90 17.61
CA LEU A 219 2.78 -3.68 17.48
C LEU A 219 2.03 -3.65 16.13
N ASP A 220 2.65 -4.08 15.04
CA ASP A 220 1.97 -4.22 13.75
C ASP A 220 0.84 -5.25 13.82
N THR A 221 1.01 -6.33 14.61
CA THR A 221 -0.04 -7.33 14.85
C THR A 221 -1.21 -6.73 15.61
N ALA A 222 -0.94 -6.02 16.72
CA ALA A 222 -1.98 -5.33 17.50
C ALA A 222 -2.70 -4.24 16.68
N LEU A 223 -1.96 -3.51 15.84
CA LEU A 223 -2.52 -2.52 14.92
C LEU A 223 -3.40 -3.17 13.84
N TYR A 224 -2.94 -4.29 13.26
CA TYR A 224 -3.69 -5.01 12.24
C TYR A 224 -4.96 -5.66 12.80
N ASP A 225 -4.91 -6.21 14.01
CA ASP A 225 -6.10 -6.75 14.70
C ASP A 225 -7.13 -5.65 14.98
N PHE A 226 -6.69 -4.49 15.44
CA PHE A 226 -7.54 -3.31 15.59
C PHE A 226 -8.15 -2.90 14.22
N ALA A 227 -7.33 -2.83 13.17
CA ALA A 227 -7.80 -2.49 11.84
C ALA A 227 -8.84 -3.50 11.31
N LYS A 228 -8.64 -4.81 11.54
CA LYS A 228 -9.62 -5.86 11.16
C LYS A 228 -10.96 -5.65 11.85
N GLN A 229 -10.94 -5.39 13.16
CA GLN A 229 -12.17 -5.17 13.91
C GLN A 229 -12.92 -3.94 13.37
N LEU A 230 -12.24 -2.81 13.25
CA LEU A 230 -12.85 -1.56 12.78
C LEU A 230 -13.33 -1.69 11.32
N PHE A 231 -12.62 -2.44 10.48
CA PHE A 231 -13.04 -2.72 9.11
C PHE A 231 -14.31 -3.60 9.07
N ALA A 232 -14.36 -4.64 9.89
CA ALA A 232 -15.54 -5.50 10.01
C ALA A 232 -16.78 -4.72 10.47
N GLU A 233 -16.63 -3.83 11.42
CA GLU A 233 -17.71 -2.93 11.89
C GLU A 233 -18.20 -2.02 10.75
N ARG A 234 -17.28 -1.44 9.96
CA ARG A 234 -17.62 -0.61 8.79
C ARG A 234 -18.36 -1.39 7.71
N VAL A 235 -17.94 -2.62 7.43
CA VAL A 235 -18.61 -3.50 6.47
C VAL A 235 -20.01 -3.88 6.98
N ALA A 236 -20.12 -4.27 8.25
CA ALA A 236 -21.39 -4.63 8.87
C ALA A 236 -22.41 -3.47 8.84
N ALA A 237 -21.96 -2.24 9.09
CA ALA A 237 -22.78 -1.05 9.01
C ALA A 237 -23.37 -0.77 7.61
N LYS A 238 -22.77 -1.32 6.55
CA LYS A 238 -23.29 -1.21 5.17
C LYS A 238 -24.46 -2.16 4.87
N GLY A 239 -24.66 -3.19 5.68
CA GLY A 239 -25.76 -4.13 5.60
C GLY A 239 -25.69 -5.10 4.40
N SER A 240 -26.81 -5.80 4.17
CA SER A 240 -26.91 -6.86 3.14
C SER A 240 -26.75 -6.35 1.70
N SER A 241 -27.10 -5.09 1.43
CA SER A 241 -26.94 -4.48 0.11
C SER A 241 -25.47 -4.41 -0.32
N PHE A 242 -24.56 -4.13 0.61
CA PHE A 242 -23.12 -4.14 0.35
C PHE A 242 -22.61 -5.56 0.07
N THR A 243 -23.05 -6.55 0.84
CA THR A 243 -22.69 -7.97 0.60
C THR A 243 -23.13 -8.43 -0.79
N ALA A 244 -24.36 -8.12 -1.18
CA ALA A 244 -24.85 -8.45 -2.51
C ALA A 244 -24.05 -7.75 -3.64
N ARG A 245 -23.70 -6.49 -3.44
CA ARG A 245 -22.85 -5.73 -4.38
C ARG A 245 -21.44 -6.32 -4.46
N LEU A 246 -20.84 -6.70 -3.34
CA LEU A 246 -19.53 -7.34 -3.30
C LEU A 246 -19.53 -8.66 -4.07
N THR A 247 -20.50 -9.54 -3.84
CA THR A 247 -20.64 -10.80 -4.56
C THR A 247 -20.79 -10.58 -6.07
N ARG A 248 -21.62 -9.60 -6.47
CA ARG A 248 -21.80 -9.25 -7.89
C ARG A 248 -20.51 -8.73 -8.51
N TYR A 249 -19.79 -7.86 -7.80
CA TYR A 249 -18.52 -7.31 -8.24
C TYR A 249 -17.46 -8.41 -8.40
N GLU A 250 -17.32 -9.32 -7.43
CA GLU A 250 -16.38 -10.45 -7.49
C GLU A 250 -16.68 -11.40 -8.64
N THR A 251 -17.96 -11.64 -8.92
CA THR A 251 -18.40 -12.42 -10.08
C THR A 251 -17.98 -11.76 -11.40
N LEU A 252 -18.20 -10.45 -11.52
CA LEU A 252 -17.83 -9.67 -12.72
C LEU A 252 -16.31 -9.63 -12.88
N LEU A 253 -15.59 -9.34 -11.80
CA LEU A 253 -14.13 -9.30 -11.77
C LEU A 253 -13.52 -10.63 -12.19
N GLY A 254 -14.08 -11.76 -11.70
CA GLY A 254 -13.62 -13.09 -12.08
C GLY A 254 -13.81 -13.41 -13.58
N LYS A 255 -14.91 -12.92 -14.18
CA LYS A 255 -15.12 -13.01 -15.64
C LYS A 255 -14.11 -12.15 -16.41
N TYR A 256 -13.91 -10.90 -15.97
CA TYR A 256 -12.94 -9.99 -16.57
C TYR A 256 -11.53 -10.58 -16.55
N GLN A 257 -11.07 -11.07 -15.41
CA GLN A 257 -9.74 -11.68 -15.26
C GLN A 257 -9.54 -12.92 -16.14
N LYS A 258 -10.59 -13.73 -16.34
CA LYS A 258 -10.54 -14.85 -17.29
C LYS A 258 -10.37 -14.38 -18.74
N VAL A 259 -11.07 -13.31 -19.14
CA VAL A 259 -10.92 -12.72 -20.48
C VAL A 259 -9.51 -12.18 -20.65
N CYS A 260 -8.98 -11.43 -19.68
CA CYS A 260 -7.61 -10.92 -19.70
C CYS A 260 -6.60 -12.06 -19.92
N ALA A 261 -6.69 -13.13 -19.12
CA ALA A 261 -5.78 -14.28 -19.24
C ALA A 261 -5.87 -14.99 -20.60
N LEU A 262 -7.06 -15.06 -21.21
CA LEU A 262 -7.22 -15.62 -22.57
C LEU A 262 -6.58 -14.72 -23.63
N VAL A 263 -6.72 -13.40 -23.51
CA VAL A 263 -6.10 -12.44 -24.42
C VAL A 263 -4.59 -12.48 -24.32
N GLU A 264 -4.04 -12.47 -23.10
CA GLU A 264 -2.58 -12.61 -22.86
C GLU A 264 -2.02 -13.90 -23.47
N THR A 265 -2.72 -15.01 -23.27
CA THR A 265 -2.32 -16.30 -23.85
C THR A 265 -2.28 -16.25 -25.38
N ARG A 266 -3.24 -15.56 -26.01
CA ARG A 266 -3.30 -15.45 -27.48
C ARG A 266 -2.29 -14.46 -28.06
N LEU A 267 -2.03 -13.37 -27.36
CA LEU A 267 -1.11 -12.32 -27.82
C LEU A 267 0.36 -12.64 -27.47
N GLY A 268 0.59 -13.54 -26.50
CA GLY A 268 1.93 -13.87 -25.99
C GLY A 268 2.59 -12.76 -25.18
N VAL A 269 1.82 -11.73 -24.81
CA VAL A 269 2.31 -10.59 -24.01
C VAL A 269 1.31 -10.22 -22.92
N PRO A 270 1.75 -9.81 -21.73
CA PRO A 270 0.88 -9.31 -20.69
C PRO A 270 0.12 -8.07 -21.14
N LEU A 271 -1.19 -7.98 -20.83
CA LEU A 271 -2.01 -6.81 -21.20
C LEU A 271 -1.46 -5.51 -20.61
N GLY A 272 -0.87 -5.55 -19.42
CA GLY A 272 -0.24 -4.39 -18.81
C GLY A 272 1.01 -3.86 -19.54
N GLU A 273 1.52 -4.55 -20.56
CA GLU A 273 2.59 -4.08 -21.45
C GLU A 273 2.06 -3.52 -22.76
N ILE A 274 0.80 -3.83 -23.12
CA ILE A 274 0.17 -3.37 -24.36
C ILE A 274 -0.25 -1.89 -24.26
N GLU A 275 -0.56 -1.42 -23.06
CA GLU A 275 -1.06 -0.05 -22.81
C GLU A 275 0.05 1.01 -22.69
N LYS A 276 1.32 0.65 -22.82
CA LYS A 276 2.40 1.65 -22.87
C LYS A 276 2.60 2.10 -24.30
N PRO A 277 2.31 3.38 -24.64
CA PRO A 277 2.77 3.95 -25.89
C PRO A 277 4.31 3.75 -25.93
N LYS A 278 4.81 3.23 -27.02
CA LYS A 278 6.26 3.30 -27.30
C LYS A 278 6.55 4.76 -27.60
N ASP A 279 7.26 5.43 -26.68
CA ASP A 279 7.91 6.69 -26.97
C ASP A 279 8.95 6.52 -28.07
#